data_bb0b60c77b50af1b40b070aade156aa4
#
_entry.id   bb0b60c77b50af1b40b070aade156aa4
#
_cell.length_a   1.000
_cell.length_b   1.000
_cell.length_c   1.000
_cell.angle_alpha   90.00
_cell.angle_beta   90.00
_cell.angle_gamma   90.00
#
_symmetry.space_group_name_H-M   'P 1'
#
loop_
_entity.id
_entity.type
_entity.pdbx_description
1 polymer ?
#
loop_
_entity_poly.entity_id
_entity_poly.type
_entity_poly.pdbx_seq_one_letter_code
_entity_poly.pdbx_strand_id
1 'polypeptide(L)'
;MHMKSLSKKPFYSSIPIIVSFPLGVFLINEILVFLFGIRSIHENRIDNIIHGLGGVSVCLSSGGVLWHLMSRGIVKLQDENVFRFLVFGFLCFVVICWEILEYILYHPSEFFTYADTISDMVCGLIGGLFAMLVIRKIIPNEKFS
;
A
#
# COMPACT_ATOMS: atom_id res chain seq x y z
N MET A 1 26.39 5.31 -34.91
CA MET A 1 26.84 5.25 -33.53
C MET A 1 25.60 5.41 -32.62
N HIS A 2 24.93 4.30 -32.26
CA HIS A 2 23.71 4.34 -31.45
C HIS A 2 24.12 4.45 -29.99
N MET A 3 23.96 5.66 -29.41
CA MET A 3 24.02 5.83 -27.96
C MET A 3 22.85 5.05 -27.34
N LYS A 4 23.16 3.89 -26.75
CA LYS A 4 22.23 3.22 -25.83
C LYS A 4 21.97 4.20 -24.67
N SER A 5 20.81 4.84 -24.67
CA SER A 5 20.28 5.51 -23.50
C SER A 5 20.29 4.50 -22.36
N LEU A 6 21.16 4.69 -21.38
CA LEU A 6 21.12 3.99 -20.11
C LEU A 6 19.84 4.42 -19.40
N SER A 7 18.74 3.77 -19.71
CA SER A 7 17.49 3.88 -18.95
C SER A 7 17.84 3.54 -17.51
N LYS A 8 17.97 4.54 -16.65
CA LYS A 8 18.11 4.34 -15.20
C LYS A 8 16.91 3.54 -14.77
N LYS A 9 17.15 2.31 -14.33
CA LYS A 9 16.09 1.46 -13.78
C LYS A 9 15.45 2.25 -12.64
N PRO A 10 14.15 2.48 -12.67
CA PRO A 10 13.51 3.20 -11.59
C PRO A 10 13.70 2.46 -10.27
N PHE A 11 13.85 3.21 -9.19
CA PHE A 11 14.11 2.73 -7.82
C PHE A 11 13.17 1.59 -7.39
N TYR A 12 11.92 1.60 -7.86
CA TYR A 12 10.87 0.59 -7.60
C TYR A 12 10.96 -0.65 -8.51
N SER A 13 12.07 -0.87 -9.22
CA SER A 13 12.23 -2.06 -10.08
C SER A 13 12.71 -3.31 -9.33
N SER A 14 13.08 -3.21 -8.06
CA SER A 14 13.46 -4.36 -7.26
C SER A 14 12.34 -4.81 -6.30
N ILE A 15 11.90 -6.05 -6.43
CA ILE A 15 10.85 -6.64 -5.59
C ILE A 15 11.15 -6.50 -4.09
N PRO A 16 12.37 -6.74 -3.59
CA PRO A 16 12.67 -6.56 -2.17
C PRO A 16 12.39 -5.16 -1.64
N ILE A 17 12.74 -4.11 -2.40
CA ILE A 17 12.48 -2.73 -2.01
C ILE A 17 10.97 -2.46 -1.99
N ILE A 18 10.25 -2.93 -3.01
CA ILE A 18 8.81 -2.74 -3.12
C ILE A 18 8.07 -3.36 -1.92
N VAL A 19 8.43 -4.60 -1.55
CA VAL A 19 7.79 -5.33 -0.45
C VAL A 19 8.21 -4.79 0.93
N SER A 20 9.35 -4.10 1.02
CA SER A 20 9.81 -3.52 2.30
C SER A 20 8.92 -2.37 2.80
N PHE A 21 8.15 -1.69 1.92
CA PHE A 21 7.28 -0.59 2.34
C PHE A 21 6.16 -1.03 3.30
N PRO A 22 5.26 -1.97 2.93
CA PRO A 22 4.21 -2.42 3.85
C PRO A 22 4.78 -3.11 5.09
N LEU A 23 5.88 -3.86 4.95
CA LEU A 23 6.55 -4.46 6.09
C LEU A 23 7.10 -3.39 7.05
N GLY A 24 7.65 -2.30 6.52
CA GLY A 24 8.13 -1.17 7.31
C GLY A 24 7.01 -0.49 8.11
N VAL A 25 5.86 -0.27 7.48
CA VAL A 25 4.68 0.30 8.18
C VAL A 25 4.18 -0.64 9.27
N PHE A 26 4.10 -1.95 8.98
CA PHE A 26 3.75 -2.96 9.97
C PHE A 26 4.70 -2.93 11.18
N LEU A 27 6.01 -2.94 10.95
CA LEU A 27 7.01 -2.90 12.03
C LEU A 27 6.92 -1.60 12.85
N ILE A 28 6.65 -0.47 12.21
CA ILE A 28 6.43 0.80 12.92
C ILE A 28 5.20 0.69 13.81
N ASN A 29 4.10 0.12 13.34
CA ASN A 29 2.91 -0.11 14.16
C ASN A 29 3.24 -0.94 15.41
N GLU A 30 3.89 -2.09 15.24
CA GLU A 30 4.25 -2.98 16.34
C GLU A 30 5.16 -2.30 17.37
N ILE A 31 6.13 -1.50 16.89
CA ILE A 31 7.01 -0.71 17.78
C ILE A 31 6.20 0.33 18.57
N LEU A 32 5.28 1.03 17.91
CA LEU A 32 4.45 2.03 18.58
C LEU A 32 3.51 1.39 19.61
N VAL A 33 2.89 0.26 19.26
CA VAL A 33 2.07 -0.51 20.21
C VAL A 33 2.89 -0.97 21.41
N PHE A 34 4.12 -1.43 21.19
CA PHE A 34 5.03 -1.86 22.26
C PHE A 34 5.44 -0.71 23.18
N LEU A 35 5.75 0.47 22.61
CA LEU A 35 6.26 1.62 23.37
C LEU A 35 5.17 2.38 24.13
N PHE A 36 4.00 2.57 23.51
CA PHE A 36 2.95 3.45 24.01
C PHE A 36 1.70 2.70 24.49
N GLY A 37 1.60 1.44 24.17
CA GLY A 37 0.41 0.61 24.39
C GLY A 37 -0.72 0.91 23.41
N ILE A 38 -1.50 -0.11 23.10
CA ILE A 38 -2.59 -0.05 22.11
C ILE A 38 -3.60 1.05 22.46
N ARG A 39 -3.94 1.21 23.74
CA ARG A 39 -4.88 2.23 24.21
C ARG A 39 -4.46 3.64 23.79
N SER A 40 -3.19 4.00 24.04
CA SER A 40 -2.68 5.34 23.72
C SER A 40 -2.70 5.63 22.21
N ILE A 41 -2.48 4.62 21.39
CA ILE A 41 -2.49 4.73 19.92
C ILE A 41 -3.90 5.07 19.44
N HIS A 42 -4.93 4.37 19.92
CA HIS A 42 -6.32 4.63 19.55
C HIS A 42 -6.83 5.97 20.09
N GLU A 43 -6.61 6.27 21.39
CA GLU A 43 -7.05 7.54 21.99
C GLU A 43 -6.46 8.78 21.28
N ASN A 44 -5.23 8.69 20.77
CA ASN A 44 -4.57 9.78 20.06
C ASN A 44 -4.75 9.74 18.54
N ARG A 45 -5.56 8.83 18.00
CA ARG A 45 -5.80 8.64 16.58
C ARG A 45 -4.53 8.40 15.76
N ILE A 46 -3.46 7.92 16.38
CA ILE A 46 -2.22 7.54 15.70
C ILE A 46 -2.50 6.37 14.75
N ASP A 47 -3.41 5.51 15.13
CA ASP A 47 -3.89 4.38 14.38
C ASP A 47 -4.39 4.77 12.98
N ASN A 48 -5.29 5.73 12.89
CA ASN A 48 -5.78 6.26 11.61
C ASN A 48 -4.64 6.73 10.69
N ILE A 49 -3.58 7.33 11.25
CA ILE A 49 -2.41 7.76 10.49
C ILE A 49 -1.64 6.54 9.97
N ILE A 50 -1.49 5.50 10.80
CA ILE A 50 -0.80 4.26 10.42
C ILE A 50 -1.57 3.55 9.31
N HIS A 51 -2.91 3.45 9.40
CA HIS A 51 -3.76 2.89 8.35
C HIS A 51 -3.62 3.69 7.04
N GLY A 52 -3.59 5.02 7.11
CA GLY A 52 -3.33 5.88 5.95
C GLY A 52 -1.97 5.59 5.30
N LEU A 53 -0.90 5.51 6.08
CA LEU A 53 0.45 5.15 5.61
C LEU A 53 0.50 3.71 5.09
N GLY A 54 -0.22 2.79 5.72
CA GLY A 54 -0.42 1.42 5.27
C GLY A 54 -1.02 1.38 3.87
N GLY A 55 -2.11 2.12 3.66
CA GLY A 55 -2.75 2.24 2.34
C GLY A 55 -1.82 2.80 1.27
N VAL A 56 -1.05 3.86 1.59
CA VAL A 56 -0.01 4.40 0.69
C VAL A 56 1.00 3.30 0.34
N SER A 57 1.53 2.60 1.33
CA SER A 57 2.58 1.60 1.14
C SER A 57 2.10 0.41 0.32
N VAL A 58 0.89 -0.10 0.57
CA VAL A 58 0.27 -1.20 -0.17
C VAL A 58 0.03 -0.81 -1.63
N CYS A 59 -0.49 0.40 -1.87
CA CYS A 59 -0.74 0.89 -3.22
C CYS A 59 0.58 1.03 -4.02
N LEU A 60 1.62 1.64 -3.44
CA LEU A 60 2.93 1.76 -4.07
C LEU A 60 3.56 0.39 -4.35
N SER A 61 3.44 -0.55 -3.41
CA SER A 61 4.00 -1.88 -3.54
C SER A 61 3.28 -2.71 -4.60
N SER A 62 1.96 -2.76 -4.58
CA SER A 62 1.17 -3.51 -5.58
C SER A 62 1.37 -2.94 -6.98
N GLY A 63 1.36 -1.60 -7.13
CA GLY A 63 1.65 -0.94 -8.40
C GLY A 63 3.07 -1.22 -8.89
N GLY A 64 4.06 -1.21 -8.00
CA GLY A 64 5.45 -1.54 -8.30
C GLY A 64 5.64 -2.99 -8.73
N VAL A 65 5.00 -3.94 -8.04
CA VAL A 65 5.04 -5.37 -8.42
C VAL A 65 4.39 -5.58 -9.78
N LEU A 66 3.19 -5.04 -9.98
CA LEU A 66 2.48 -5.18 -11.26
C LEU A 66 3.29 -4.56 -12.41
N TRP A 67 3.86 -3.37 -12.19
CA TRP A 67 4.78 -2.76 -13.14
C TRP A 67 6.01 -3.63 -13.45
N HIS A 68 6.61 -4.24 -12.42
CA HIS A 68 7.74 -5.14 -12.60
C HIS A 68 7.37 -6.35 -13.47
N LEU A 69 6.20 -6.96 -13.21
CA LEU A 69 5.68 -8.08 -14.00
C LEU A 69 5.42 -7.67 -15.46
N MET A 70 4.85 -6.47 -15.69
CA MET A 70 4.67 -5.92 -17.03
C MET A 70 6.01 -5.67 -17.74
N SER A 71 7.01 -5.12 -17.02
CA SER A 71 8.33 -4.85 -17.59
C SER A 71 9.09 -6.11 -18.01
N ARG A 72 8.76 -7.24 -17.36
CA ARG A 72 9.28 -8.59 -17.69
C ARG A 72 8.47 -9.30 -18.77
N GLY A 73 7.35 -8.72 -19.23
CA GLY A 73 6.46 -9.35 -20.20
C GLY A 73 5.64 -10.53 -19.64
N ILE A 74 5.64 -10.72 -18.30
CA ILE A 74 4.85 -11.76 -17.63
C ILE A 74 3.37 -11.41 -17.66
N VAL A 75 3.05 -10.13 -17.47
CA VAL A 75 1.70 -9.56 -17.55
C VAL A 75 1.69 -8.51 -18.67
N LYS A 76 0.64 -8.55 -19.49
CA LYS A 76 0.41 -7.55 -20.53
C LYS A 76 -0.91 -6.86 -20.25
N LEU A 77 -0.85 -5.57 -19.92
CA LEU A 77 -2.01 -4.71 -19.76
C LEU A 77 -1.94 -3.63 -20.85
N GLN A 78 -2.99 -3.51 -21.62
CA GLN A 78 -3.10 -2.52 -22.71
C GLN A 78 -3.73 -1.21 -22.23
N ASP A 79 -4.43 -1.24 -21.09
CA ASP A 79 -5.18 -0.11 -20.57
C ASP A 79 -4.68 0.28 -19.16
N GLU A 80 -4.35 1.55 -18.99
CA GLU A 80 -3.94 2.13 -17.72
C GLU A 80 -5.07 2.03 -16.66
N ASN A 81 -6.33 2.09 -17.08
CA ASN A 81 -7.46 1.98 -16.14
C ASN A 81 -7.56 0.56 -15.56
N VAL A 82 -7.27 -0.47 -16.38
CA VAL A 82 -7.19 -1.85 -15.89
C VAL A 82 -6.07 -2.01 -14.88
N PHE A 83 -4.90 -1.41 -15.13
CA PHE A 83 -3.80 -1.38 -14.17
C PHE A 83 -4.24 -0.77 -12.83
N ARG A 84 -4.87 0.41 -12.86
CA ARG A 84 -5.37 1.10 -11.67
C ARG A 84 -6.44 0.30 -10.94
N PHE A 85 -7.36 -0.30 -11.68
CA PHE A 85 -8.40 -1.14 -11.12
C PHE A 85 -7.82 -2.33 -10.35
N LEU A 86 -6.80 -3.00 -10.91
CA LEU A 86 -6.12 -4.11 -10.24
C LEU A 86 -5.39 -3.65 -8.98
N VAL A 87 -4.66 -2.53 -9.04
CA VAL A 87 -3.95 -1.97 -7.88
C VAL A 87 -4.95 -1.57 -6.78
N PHE A 88 -6.05 -0.91 -7.14
CA PHE A 88 -7.08 -0.52 -6.19
C PHE A 88 -7.83 -1.71 -5.61
N GLY A 89 -8.18 -2.70 -6.43
CA GLY A 89 -8.82 -3.93 -5.95
C GLY A 89 -7.93 -4.69 -4.95
N PHE A 90 -6.63 -4.76 -5.22
CA PHE A 90 -5.67 -5.35 -4.29
C PHE A 90 -5.55 -4.55 -2.99
N LEU A 91 -5.54 -3.21 -3.07
CA LEU A 91 -5.58 -2.34 -1.89
C LEU A 91 -6.82 -2.64 -1.03
N CYS A 92 -8.02 -2.65 -1.64
CA CYS A 92 -9.26 -2.96 -0.91
C CYS A 92 -9.18 -4.33 -0.22
N PHE A 93 -8.67 -5.34 -0.92
CA PHE A 93 -8.50 -6.68 -0.36
C PHE A 93 -7.56 -6.67 0.86
N VAL A 94 -6.40 -5.99 0.76
CA VAL A 94 -5.43 -5.93 1.87
C VAL A 94 -5.99 -5.15 3.05
N VAL A 95 -6.67 -4.03 2.82
CA VAL A 95 -7.31 -3.25 3.90
C VAL A 95 -8.31 -4.11 4.67
N ILE A 96 -9.18 -4.84 3.99
CA ILE A 96 -10.14 -5.74 4.65
C ILE A 96 -9.41 -6.86 5.42
N CYS A 97 -8.41 -7.48 4.82
CA CYS A 97 -7.63 -8.53 5.49
C CYS A 97 -6.91 -8.01 6.73
N TRP A 98 -6.46 -6.77 6.71
CA TRP A 98 -5.80 -6.13 7.84
C TRP A 98 -6.76 -5.98 9.02
N GLU A 99 -7.96 -5.45 8.81
CA GLU A 99 -8.97 -5.33 9.85
C GLU A 99 -9.34 -6.68 10.49
N ILE A 100 -9.47 -7.72 9.64
CA ILE A 100 -9.71 -9.07 10.14
C ILE A 100 -8.53 -9.56 10.99
N LEU A 101 -7.30 -9.28 10.56
CA LEU A 101 -6.10 -9.66 11.30
C LEU A 101 -6.01 -8.94 12.65
N GLU A 102 -6.27 -7.65 12.69
CA GLU A 102 -6.29 -6.87 13.93
C GLU A 102 -7.37 -7.37 14.88
N TYR A 103 -8.56 -7.64 14.37
CA TYR A 103 -9.62 -8.25 15.17
C TYR A 103 -9.17 -9.59 15.80
N ILE A 104 -8.48 -10.45 15.05
CA ILE A 104 -8.01 -11.74 15.56
C ILE A 104 -6.90 -11.56 16.61
N LEU A 105 -5.97 -10.62 16.40
CA LEU A 105 -4.80 -10.44 17.26
C LEU A 105 -5.11 -9.71 18.56
N TYR A 106 -6.04 -8.75 18.53
CA TYR A 106 -6.22 -7.80 19.62
C TYR A 106 -7.60 -7.87 20.28
N HIS A 107 -8.51 -8.71 19.79
CA HIS A 107 -9.80 -8.91 20.43
C HIS A 107 -9.68 -9.85 21.67
N PRO A 108 -10.37 -9.57 22.83
CA PRO A 108 -11.40 -8.55 23.03
C PRO A 108 -10.84 -7.29 23.71
N SER A 109 -10.51 -6.25 23.01
CA SER A 109 -10.25 -4.97 23.63
C SER A 109 -11.45 -4.03 23.43
N GLU A 110 -11.73 -3.17 24.41
CA GLU A 110 -12.83 -2.20 24.38
C GLU A 110 -12.67 -1.16 23.26
N PHE A 111 -11.50 -1.14 22.61
CA PHE A 111 -11.13 -0.16 21.60
C PHE A 111 -11.56 -0.56 20.18
N PHE A 112 -11.74 -1.85 19.92
CA PHE A 112 -12.19 -2.35 18.62
C PHE A 112 -13.71 -2.22 18.49
N THR A 113 -14.14 -1.04 18.03
CA THR A 113 -15.54 -0.78 17.73
C THR A 113 -15.77 -0.83 16.21
N TYR A 114 -17.02 -1.05 15.80
CA TYR A 114 -17.39 -0.97 14.39
C TYR A 114 -17.03 0.38 13.75
N ALA A 115 -17.16 1.47 14.51
CA ALA A 115 -16.82 2.82 14.06
C ALA A 115 -15.31 2.98 13.83
N ASP A 116 -14.50 2.37 14.68
CA ASP A 116 -13.04 2.35 14.57
C ASP A 116 -12.62 1.62 13.30
N THR A 117 -13.01 0.35 13.14
CA THR A 117 -12.77 -0.44 11.93
C THR A 117 -13.13 0.31 10.63
N ILE A 118 -14.32 0.96 10.60
CA ILE A 118 -14.71 1.74 9.41
C ILE A 118 -13.81 2.95 9.20
N SER A 119 -13.42 3.64 10.28
CA SER A 119 -12.50 4.78 10.21
C SER A 119 -11.15 4.38 9.61
N ASP A 120 -10.60 3.26 10.07
CA ASP A 120 -9.30 2.74 9.66
C ASP A 120 -9.31 2.26 8.21
N MET A 121 -10.36 1.54 7.82
CA MET A 121 -10.56 1.19 6.41
C MET A 121 -10.62 2.44 5.51
N VAL A 122 -11.37 3.48 5.92
CA VAL A 122 -11.47 4.73 5.15
C VAL A 122 -10.12 5.43 5.07
N CYS A 123 -9.37 5.51 6.17
CA CYS A 123 -8.03 6.09 6.18
C CYS A 123 -7.07 5.32 5.27
N GLY A 124 -7.09 3.99 5.31
CA GLY A 124 -6.30 3.14 4.42
C GLY A 124 -6.64 3.36 2.94
N LEU A 125 -7.93 3.43 2.60
CA LEU A 125 -8.36 3.68 1.23
C LEU A 125 -7.98 5.09 0.75
N ILE A 126 -8.13 6.12 1.59
CA ILE A 126 -7.73 7.50 1.25
C ILE A 126 -6.22 7.56 1.00
N GLY A 127 -5.41 6.96 1.87
CA GLY A 127 -3.96 6.87 1.70
C GLY A 127 -3.58 6.21 0.37
N GLY A 128 -4.20 5.08 0.05
CA GLY A 128 -3.98 4.37 -1.20
C GLY A 128 -4.42 5.16 -2.44
N LEU A 129 -5.55 5.85 -2.41
CA LEU A 129 -6.00 6.73 -3.49
C LEU A 129 -5.01 7.88 -3.73
N PHE A 130 -4.50 8.48 -2.65
CA PHE A 130 -3.45 9.50 -2.76
C PHE A 130 -2.19 8.95 -3.44
N ALA A 131 -1.73 7.77 -3.02
CA ALA A 131 -0.59 7.11 -3.64
C ALA A 131 -0.81 6.80 -5.12
N MET A 132 -2.04 6.45 -5.51
CA MET A 132 -2.39 6.19 -6.91
C MET A 132 -2.25 7.42 -7.80
N LEU A 133 -2.54 8.62 -7.28
CA LEU A 133 -2.30 9.88 -8.00
C LEU A 133 -0.81 10.13 -8.23
N VAL A 134 0.03 9.71 -7.28
CA VAL A 134 1.50 9.82 -7.39
C VAL A 134 2.05 8.79 -8.36
N ILE A 135 1.59 7.54 -8.29
CA ILE A 135 2.02 6.45 -9.21
C ILE A 135 1.81 6.87 -10.66
N ARG A 136 0.69 7.52 -10.99
CA ARG A 136 0.41 8.01 -12.34
C ARG A 136 1.51 8.90 -12.92
N LYS A 137 2.18 9.69 -12.09
CA LYS A 137 3.27 10.59 -12.52
C LYS A 137 4.60 9.86 -12.73
N ILE A 138 4.71 8.66 -12.18
CA ILE A 138 5.96 7.90 -12.13
C ILE A 138 6.01 6.82 -13.20
N ILE A 139 4.84 6.26 -13.58
CA ILE A 139 4.74 5.22 -14.61
C ILE A 139 4.62 5.87 -15.99
N PRO A 140 5.60 5.64 -16.90
CA PRO A 140 5.53 6.18 -18.26
C PRO A 140 4.36 5.55 -19.06
N ASN A 141 3.58 6.38 -19.74
CA ASN A 141 2.42 5.95 -20.55
C ASN A 141 2.81 5.04 -21.72
N GLU A 142 4.08 5.04 -22.14
CA GLU A 142 4.60 4.26 -23.28
C GLU A 142 4.48 2.72 -23.13
N LYS A 143 4.07 2.24 -21.97
CA LYS A 143 3.96 0.81 -21.68
C LYS A 143 2.54 0.26 -21.84
N PHE A 144 1.56 1.11 -22.08
CA PHE A 144 0.15 0.73 -22.27
C PHE A 144 -0.26 0.76 -23.75
N SER A 145 0.69 0.55 -24.69
CA SER A 145 0.44 0.50 -26.13
C SER A 145 0.60 -0.91 -26.67
#